data_11b4124db9af73ee5051fc83b5201cbf
#
_entry.id   11b4124db9af73ee5051fc83b5201cbf
#
_cell.length_a   1.000
_cell.length_b   1.000
_cell.length_c   1.000
_cell.angle_alpha   90.00
_cell.angle_beta   90.00
_cell.angle_gamma   90.00
#
_symmetry.space_group_name_H-M   'P 1'
#
loop_
_entity.id
_entity.type
_entity.pdbx_description
1 polymer ?
#
loop_
_entity_poly.entity_id
_entity_poly.type
_entity_poly.pdbx_seq_one_letter_code
_entity_poly.pdbx_strand_id
1 'polypeptide(L)'
;QLTKEIVFAKPDFQEARDLCAMALEQLGYQSESGPWRCAYLMGAWELFDGNQAHKEGTAKGYEVMMMGMTTEMILSYIDIMTDSMAAQEDNFTLNLKITDANEEFLAIRRDGILLVYKGEAKSRADCSISLKRIQFLSLIFGKKEVMDQIVITGDRTVPLRLLKYMSPIVRTFNIIEP
;
A
#
# COMPACT_ATOMS: atom_id res chain seq x y z
N GLN A 1 -12.73 27.80 -11.90
CA GLN A 1 -12.64 28.22 -10.48
C GLN A 1 -14.01 28.50 -9.89
N LEU A 2 -14.85 29.34 -10.52
CA LEU A 2 -16.18 29.68 -10.02
C LEU A 2 -17.07 28.45 -9.77
N THR A 3 -17.11 27.53 -10.72
CA THR A 3 -17.91 26.30 -10.60
C THR A 3 -17.44 25.40 -9.45
N LYS A 4 -16.14 25.34 -9.19
CA LYS A 4 -15.57 24.64 -8.03
C LYS A 4 -16.10 25.25 -6.72
N GLU A 5 -16.06 26.56 -6.58
CA GLU A 5 -16.58 27.25 -5.37
C GLU A 5 -18.07 26.94 -5.14
N ILE A 6 -18.84 26.84 -6.23
CA ILE A 6 -20.27 26.49 -6.12
C ILE A 6 -20.44 25.05 -5.70
N VAL A 7 -19.67 24.10 -6.22
CA VAL A 7 -19.68 22.68 -5.82
C VAL A 7 -19.34 22.55 -4.33
N PHE A 8 -18.34 23.29 -3.84
CA PHE A 8 -17.99 23.29 -2.42
C PHE A 8 -19.10 23.88 -1.55
N ALA A 9 -19.75 24.96 -1.97
CA ALA A 9 -20.82 25.62 -1.22
C ALA A 9 -22.14 24.82 -1.24
N LYS A 10 -22.38 24.07 -2.33
CA LYS A 10 -23.61 23.29 -2.55
C LYS A 10 -23.28 22.02 -3.35
N PRO A 11 -22.82 20.95 -2.68
CA PRO A 11 -22.36 19.72 -3.35
C PRO A 11 -23.43 19.03 -4.22
N ASP A 12 -24.70 19.17 -3.85
CA ASP A 12 -25.83 18.55 -4.57
C ASP A 12 -26.30 19.34 -5.81
N PHE A 13 -25.66 20.47 -6.14
CA PHE A 13 -26.05 21.28 -7.27
C PHE A 13 -25.51 20.70 -8.57
N GLN A 14 -26.30 19.84 -9.22
CA GLN A 14 -25.87 19.03 -10.37
C GLN A 14 -25.39 19.87 -11.54
N GLU A 15 -26.03 20.96 -11.88
CA GLU A 15 -25.61 21.83 -13.00
C GLU A 15 -24.20 22.40 -12.81
N ALA A 16 -23.84 22.77 -11.57
CA ALA A 16 -22.50 23.25 -11.27
C ALA A 16 -21.48 22.11 -11.29
N ARG A 17 -21.86 20.91 -10.87
CA ARG A 17 -21.02 19.70 -10.95
C ARG A 17 -20.71 19.38 -12.39
N ASP A 18 -21.72 19.30 -13.27
CA ASP A 18 -21.56 18.96 -14.67
C ASP A 18 -20.67 20.00 -15.39
N LEU A 19 -20.91 21.28 -15.16
CA LEU A 19 -20.10 22.34 -15.77
C LEU A 19 -18.66 22.33 -15.27
N CYS A 20 -18.46 22.04 -13.99
CA CYS A 20 -17.11 21.91 -13.41
C CYS A 20 -16.39 20.70 -14.00
N ALA A 21 -17.05 19.55 -14.11
CA ALA A 21 -16.51 18.34 -14.69
C ALA A 21 -16.12 18.53 -16.16
N MET A 22 -16.98 19.14 -16.98
CA MET A 22 -16.68 19.45 -18.37
C MET A 22 -15.48 20.39 -18.51
N ALA A 23 -15.37 21.40 -17.64
CA ALA A 23 -14.21 22.29 -17.64
C ALA A 23 -12.91 21.59 -17.28
N LEU A 24 -12.94 20.69 -16.27
CA LEU A 24 -11.80 19.89 -15.88
C LEU A 24 -11.39 18.90 -16.98
N GLU A 25 -12.36 18.27 -17.64
CA GLU A 25 -12.09 17.36 -18.76
C GLU A 25 -11.35 18.09 -19.90
N GLN A 26 -11.80 19.30 -20.28
CA GLN A 26 -11.12 20.11 -21.29
C GLN A 26 -9.70 20.52 -20.87
N LEU A 27 -9.51 20.88 -19.61
CA LEU A 27 -8.17 21.17 -19.07
C LEU A 27 -7.28 19.92 -19.10
N GLY A 28 -7.85 18.75 -18.81
CA GLY A 28 -7.14 17.48 -18.89
C GLY A 28 -6.67 17.16 -20.29
N TYR A 29 -7.52 17.31 -21.31
CA TYR A 29 -7.14 17.06 -22.70
C TYR A 29 -6.11 18.06 -23.25
N GLN A 30 -6.09 19.28 -22.74
CA GLN A 30 -5.14 20.31 -23.13
C GLN A 30 -3.82 20.25 -22.36
N SER A 31 -3.74 19.45 -21.29
CA SER A 31 -2.57 19.38 -20.42
C SER A 31 -1.48 18.50 -21.03
N GLU A 32 -0.28 19.05 -21.23
CA GLU A 32 0.90 18.29 -21.67
C GLU A 32 1.50 17.44 -20.55
N SER A 33 1.44 17.93 -19.30
CA SER A 33 1.95 17.22 -18.13
C SER A 33 1.04 16.04 -17.78
N GLY A 34 1.61 14.82 -17.76
CA GLY A 34 0.89 13.60 -17.36
C GLY A 34 0.22 13.69 -15.97
N PRO A 35 0.93 14.13 -14.92
CA PRO A 35 0.32 14.31 -13.59
C PRO A 35 -0.85 15.31 -13.58
N TRP A 36 -0.71 16.46 -14.24
CA TRP A 36 -1.79 17.44 -14.34
C TRP A 36 -2.99 16.91 -15.13
N ARG A 37 -2.72 16.21 -16.23
CA ARG A 37 -3.78 15.54 -17.02
C ARG A 37 -4.54 14.56 -16.16
N CYS A 38 -3.85 13.69 -15.43
CA CYS A 38 -4.49 12.74 -14.54
C CYS A 38 -5.32 13.42 -13.45
N ALA A 39 -4.80 14.48 -12.81
CA ALA A 39 -5.53 15.20 -11.77
C ALA A 39 -6.84 15.82 -12.30
N TYR A 40 -6.79 16.47 -13.48
CA TYR A 40 -7.97 17.07 -14.09
C TYR A 40 -9.00 16.01 -14.52
N LEU A 41 -8.57 14.94 -15.21
CA LEU A 41 -9.49 13.90 -15.68
C LEU A 41 -10.10 13.08 -14.53
N MET A 42 -9.33 12.81 -13.49
CA MET A 42 -9.85 12.14 -12.29
C MET A 42 -10.82 13.03 -11.52
N GLY A 43 -10.56 14.33 -11.41
CA GLY A 43 -11.49 15.28 -10.81
C GLY A 43 -12.80 15.42 -11.62
N ALA A 44 -12.73 15.41 -12.95
CA ALA A 44 -13.90 15.38 -13.80
C ALA A 44 -14.72 14.10 -13.58
N TRP A 45 -14.04 12.96 -13.54
CA TRP A 45 -14.69 11.67 -13.34
C TRP A 45 -15.34 11.55 -11.96
N GLU A 46 -14.69 12.09 -10.91
CA GLU A 46 -15.24 12.16 -9.56
C GLU A 46 -16.59 12.92 -9.53
N LEU A 47 -16.68 14.06 -10.23
CA LEU A 47 -17.87 14.87 -10.29
C LEU A 47 -19.02 14.19 -11.06
N PHE A 48 -18.73 13.40 -12.12
CA PHE A 48 -19.73 12.68 -12.88
C PHE A 48 -20.21 11.41 -12.20
N ASP A 49 -19.28 10.61 -11.67
CA ASP A 49 -19.51 9.22 -11.25
C ASP A 49 -19.19 8.95 -9.77
N GLY A 50 -18.80 9.98 -9.03
CA GLY A 50 -18.33 9.88 -7.65
C GLY A 50 -16.89 9.36 -7.54
N ASN A 51 -16.40 9.23 -6.33
CA ASN A 51 -15.02 8.82 -6.04
C ASN A 51 -14.73 7.41 -6.58
N GLN A 52 -13.78 7.30 -7.50
CA GLN A 52 -13.46 6.06 -8.21
C GLN A 52 -12.69 5.06 -7.35
N ALA A 53 -12.11 5.50 -6.24
CA ALA A 53 -11.36 4.63 -5.33
C ALA A 53 -12.23 3.57 -4.63
N HIS A 54 -13.55 3.78 -4.60
CA HIS A 54 -14.51 2.80 -4.06
C HIS A 54 -14.90 1.71 -5.07
N LYS A 55 -14.56 1.86 -6.36
CA LYS A 55 -14.92 0.87 -7.39
C LYS A 55 -14.02 -0.36 -7.32
N GLU A 56 -14.60 -1.53 -7.49
CA GLU A 56 -13.86 -2.80 -7.59
C GLU A 56 -12.84 -2.75 -8.74
N GLY A 57 -11.63 -3.24 -8.47
CA GLY A 57 -10.54 -3.31 -9.46
C GLY A 57 -9.34 -2.43 -9.16
N THR A 58 -9.46 -1.40 -8.33
CA THR A 58 -8.31 -0.59 -7.90
C THR A 58 -7.29 -1.38 -7.06
N ALA A 59 -7.75 -2.45 -6.37
CA ALA A 59 -6.89 -3.36 -5.61
C ALA A 59 -5.91 -4.15 -6.50
N LYS A 60 -6.30 -4.50 -7.72
CA LYS A 60 -5.44 -5.28 -8.65
C LYS A 60 -4.16 -4.54 -9.04
N GLY A 61 -4.20 -3.22 -9.15
CA GLY A 61 -3.01 -2.41 -9.45
C GLY A 61 -1.95 -2.48 -8.36
N TYR A 62 -2.36 -2.59 -7.09
CA TYR A 62 -1.46 -2.73 -5.96
C TYR A 62 -0.73 -4.09 -5.96
N GLU A 63 -1.43 -5.18 -6.22
CA GLU A 63 -0.82 -6.50 -6.33
C GLU A 63 0.24 -6.56 -7.44
N VAL A 64 -0.07 -6.01 -8.63
CA VAL A 64 0.86 -5.93 -9.76
C VAL A 64 2.09 -5.09 -9.41
N MET A 65 1.90 -3.96 -8.74
CA MET A 65 3.01 -3.12 -8.27
C MET A 65 3.93 -3.89 -7.31
N MET A 66 3.36 -4.57 -6.31
CA MET A 66 4.12 -5.37 -5.34
C MET A 66 4.88 -6.53 -5.99
N MET A 67 4.31 -7.15 -7.03
CA MET A 67 5.01 -8.19 -7.80
C MET A 67 6.27 -7.68 -8.50
N GLY A 68 6.28 -6.43 -8.94
CA GLY A 68 7.44 -5.78 -9.58
C GLY A 68 8.51 -5.28 -8.61
N MET A 69 8.23 -5.18 -7.31
CA MET A 69 9.19 -4.73 -6.30
C MET A 69 10.21 -5.81 -5.97
N THR A 70 11.43 -5.46 -5.57
CA THR A 70 12.39 -6.40 -4.96
C THR A 70 11.93 -6.78 -3.54
N THR A 71 12.46 -7.88 -2.98
CA THR A 71 12.15 -8.27 -1.59
C THR A 71 12.52 -7.17 -0.59
N GLU A 72 13.64 -6.51 -0.80
CA GLU A 72 14.11 -5.39 0.01
C GLU A 72 13.15 -4.19 -0.05
N MET A 73 12.68 -3.83 -1.25
CA MET A 73 11.68 -2.77 -1.43
C MET A 73 10.37 -3.11 -0.72
N ILE A 74 9.94 -4.37 -0.76
CA ILE A 74 8.73 -4.83 -0.07
C ILE A 74 8.89 -4.71 1.45
N LEU A 75 10.03 -5.10 2.01
CA LEU A 75 10.31 -4.96 3.45
C LEU A 75 10.35 -3.49 3.87
N SER A 76 10.99 -2.62 3.08
CA SER A 76 10.97 -1.16 3.30
C SER A 76 9.56 -0.59 3.20
N TYR A 77 8.75 -1.09 2.27
CA TYR A 77 7.35 -0.70 2.14
C TYR A 77 6.52 -1.09 3.37
N ILE A 78 6.76 -2.28 3.94
CA ILE A 78 6.11 -2.71 5.19
C ILE A 78 6.46 -1.74 6.33
N ASP A 79 7.73 -1.30 6.43
CA ASP A 79 8.13 -0.32 7.44
C ASP A 79 7.40 1.03 7.26
N ILE A 80 7.40 1.57 6.04
CA ILE A 80 6.72 2.83 5.72
C ILE A 80 5.21 2.76 6.04
N MET A 81 4.58 1.62 5.81
CA MET A 81 3.15 1.41 6.04
C MET A 81 2.81 1.04 7.49
N THR A 82 3.81 0.78 8.33
CA THR A 82 3.60 0.42 9.73
C THR A 82 3.28 1.67 10.57
N ASP A 83 2.18 1.62 11.34
CA ASP A 83 1.94 2.58 12.40
C ASP A 83 2.96 2.36 13.51
N SER A 84 4.02 3.17 13.51
CA SER A 84 5.15 3.05 14.43
C SER A 84 4.74 3.30 15.89
N MET A 85 3.76 4.16 16.14
CA MET A 85 3.26 4.40 17.50
C MET A 85 2.53 3.19 18.06
N ALA A 86 1.69 2.55 17.24
CA ALA A 86 0.99 1.32 17.64
C ALA A 86 1.94 0.12 17.76
N ALA A 87 3.05 0.10 17.02
CA ALA A 87 4.03 -0.97 17.00
C ALA A 87 5.18 -0.79 18.01
N GLN A 88 5.20 0.28 18.79
CA GLN A 88 6.34 0.69 19.64
C GLN A 88 6.82 -0.39 20.59
N GLU A 89 5.89 -1.11 21.23
CA GLU A 89 6.20 -2.17 22.20
C GLU A 89 6.40 -3.56 21.55
N ASP A 90 6.15 -3.69 20.25
CA ASP A 90 6.18 -4.96 19.54
C ASP A 90 7.56 -5.23 18.92
N ASN A 91 8.52 -5.63 19.75
CA ASN A 91 9.90 -5.89 19.36
C ASN A 91 10.10 -7.35 18.94
N PHE A 92 10.82 -7.59 17.85
CA PHE A 92 11.23 -8.94 17.43
C PHE A 92 12.42 -8.92 16.46
N THR A 93 13.03 -10.09 16.29
CA THR A 93 14.04 -10.38 15.27
C THR A 93 13.56 -11.50 14.37
N LEU A 94 13.64 -11.31 13.06
CA LEU A 94 13.20 -12.25 12.03
C LEU A 94 14.31 -12.51 11.02
N ASN A 95 14.72 -13.77 10.87
CA ASN A 95 15.46 -14.21 9.69
C ASN A 95 14.48 -14.62 8.60
N LEU A 96 14.58 -13.97 7.45
CA LEU A 96 13.76 -14.23 6.27
C LEU A 96 14.65 -14.79 5.15
N LYS A 97 14.36 -16.01 4.70
CA LYS A 97 15.01 -16.64 3.56
C LYS A 97 14.04 -16.80 2.40
N ILE A 98 14.34 -16.15 1.27
CA ILE A 98 13.60 -16.32 0.01
C ILE A 98 14.31 -17.38 -0.83
N THR A 99 13.73 -18.58 -0.86
CA THR A 99 14.42 -19.77 -1.36
C THR A 99 14.61 -19.80 -2.88
N ASP A 100 13.66 -19.26 -3.63
CA ASP A 100 13.70 -19.22 -5.09
C ASP A 100 14.54 -18.05 -5.65
N ALA A 101 14.81 -17.02 -4.83
CA ALA A 101 15.71 -15.92 -5.18
C ALA A 101 17.11 -16.08 -4.54
N ASN A 102 17.28 -17.06 -3.65
CA ASN A 102 18.50 -17.25 -2.84
C ASN A 102 18.91 -15.96 -2.10
N GLU A 103 17.92 -15.28 -1.53
CA GLU A 103 18.10 -14.05 -0.75
C GLU A 103 17.84 -14.32 0.73
N GLU A 104 18.66 -13.72 1.59
CA GLU A 104 18.50 -13.76 3.04
C GLU A 104 18.45 -12.35 3.59
N PHE A 105 17.55 -12.13 4.55
CA PHE A 105 17.38 -10.85 5.21
C PHE A 105 17.24 -11.07 6.73
N LEU A 106 17.82 -10.15 7.49
CA LEU A 106 17.53 -9.97 8.89
C LEU A 106 16.60 -8.75 9.04
N ALA A 107 15.41 -8.96 9.55
CA ALA A 107 14.48 -7.90 9.90
C ALA A 107 14.40 -7.77 11.42
N ILE A 108 14.63 -6.58 11.94
CA ILE A 108 14.58 -6.26 13.37
C ILE A 108 13.53 -5.17 13.56
N ARG A 109 12.43 -5.49 14.25
CA ARG A 109 11.51 -4.47 14.74
C ARG A 109 11.94 -4.02 16.12
N ARG A 110 12.15 -2.72 16.27
CA ARG A 110 12.49 -2.09 17.52
C ARG A 110 11.93 -0.69 17.60
N ASP A 111 11.27 -0.39 18.72
CA ASP A 111 10.71 0.95 18.98
C ASP A 111 9.80 1.45 17.83
N GLY A 112 9.02 0.53 17.23
CA GLY A 112 8.09 0.81 16.13
C GLY A 112 8.72 0.85 14.73
N ILE A 113 10.04 0.72 14.58
CA ILE A 113 10.77 0.79 13.31
C ILE A 113 11.23 -0.60 12.89
N LEU A 114 11.17 -0.90 11.59
CA LEU A 114 11.65 -2.15 11.00
C LEU A 114 13.00 -1.93 10.29
N LEU A 115 14.08 -2.34 10.92
CA LEU A 115 15.41 -2.32 10.32
C LEU A 115 15.64 -3.60 9.51
N VAL A 116 16.10 -3.46 8.26
CA VAL A 116 16.31 -4.58 7.34
C VAL A 116 17.76 -4.62 6.88
N TYR A 117 18.39 -5.78 7.02
CA TYR A 117 19.77 -6.03 6.60
C TYR A 117 19.80 -7.22 5.64
N LYS A 118 20.33 -7.03 4.44
CA LYS A 118 20.48 -8.09 3.44
C LYS A 118 21.73 -8.92 3.72
N GLY A 119 21.60 -10.25 3.62
CA GLY A 119 22.72 -11.19 3.80
C GLY A 119 23.16 -11.42 5.24
N GLU A 120 22.47 -10.84 6.21
CA GLU A 120 22.75 -11.03 7.64
C GLU A 120 21.68 -11.93 8.28
N ALA A 121 22.11 -13.08 8.80
CA ALA A 121 21.24 -13.93 9.61
C ALA A 121 21.79 -14.02 11.02
N LYS A 122 20.94 -13.89 12.03
CA LYS A 122 21.31 -14.11 13.42
C LYS A 122 21.10 -15.56 13.82
N SER A 123 22.06 -16.15 14.52
CA SER A 123 21.97 -17.51 15.06
C SER A 123 20.86 -17.65 16.11
N ARG A 124 20.43 -16.54 16.72
CA ARG A 124 19.36 -16.46 17.74
C ARG A 124 18.38 -15.35 17.37
N ALA A 125 17.62 -15.56 16.29
CA ALA A 125 16.45 -14.74 15.99
C ALA A 125 15.21 -15.33 16.71
N ASP A 126 14.23 -14.47 17.02
CA ASP A 126 12.97 -14.92 17.63
C ASP A 126 12.21 -15.85 16.67
N CYS A 127 12.35 -15.58 15.38
CA CYS A 127 11.76 -16.40 14.32
C CYS A 127 12.70 -16.49 13.11
N SER A 128 12.70 -17.64 12.46
CA SER A 128 13.32 -17.86 11.16
C SER A 128 12.29 -18.46 10.22
N ILE A 129 12.07 -17.85 9.07
CA ILE A 129 11.15 -18.32 8.03
C ILE A 129 11.88 -18.57 6.73
N SER A 130 11.47 -19.66 6.06
CA SER A 130 12.00 -20.02 4.75
C SER A 130 10.83 -20.29 3.81
N LEU A 131 10.72 -19.49 2.74
CA LEU A 131 9.59 -19.51 1.83
C LEU A 131 9.99 -19.03 0.43
N LYS A 132 9.14 -19.30 -0.56
CA LYS A 132 9.28 -18.74 -1.90
C LYS A 132 8.78 -17.30 -1.93
N ARG A 133 9.27 -16.50 -2.87
CA ARG A 133 8.84 -15.11 -3.07
C ARG A 133 7.32 -14.98 -3.22
N ILE A 134 6.69 -15.88 -4.00
CA ILE A 134 5.23 -15.85 -4.19
C ILE A 134 4.46 -16.13 -2.88
N GLN A 135 5.01 -16.96 -1.99
CA GLN A 135 4.44 -17.23 -0.68
C GLN A 135 4.56 -16.00 0.24
N PHE A 136 5.70 -15.30 0.17
CA PHE A 136 5.89 -14.04 0.90
C PHE A 136 4.87 -12.97 0.47
N LEU A 137 4.70 -12.76 -0.83
CA LEU A 137 3.66 -11.86 -1.36
C LEU A 137 2.25 -12.29 -0.93
N SER A 138 1.95 -13.58 -0.99
CA SER A 138 0.65 -14.10 -0.56
C SER A 138 0.37 -13.84 0.92
N LEU A 139 1.40 -13.93 1.77
CA LEU A 139 1.28 -13.58 3.19
C LEU A 139 0.97 -12.08 3.38
N ILE A 140 1.65 -11.21 2.63
CA ILE A 140 1.41 -9.75 2.66
C ILE A 140 -0.01 -9.40 2.20
N PHE A 141 -0.55 -10.14 1.21
CA PHE A 141 -1.93 -9.99 0.76
C PHE A 141 -2.97 -10.65 1.69
N GLY A 142 -2.55 -11.08 2.87
CA GLY A 142 -3.44 -11.59 3.91
C GLY A 142 -3.89 -13.05 3.74
N LYS A 143 -3.28 -13.81 2.82
CA LYS A 143 -3.58 -15.24 2.62
C LYS A 143 -2.89 -16.08 3.71
N LYS A 144 -3.57 -16.23 4.85
CA LYS A 144 -3.02 -16.92 6.05
C LYS A 144 -2.76 -18.39 5.84
N GLU A 145 -3.40 -19.03 4.87
CA GLU A 145 -3.21 -20.45 4.51
C GLU A 145 -1.78 -20.77 4.09
N VAL A 146 -1.01 -19.75 3.69
CA VAL A 146 0.41 -19.88 3.36
C VAL A 146 1.25 -20.26 4.59
N MET A 147 0.83 -19.91 5.80
CA MET A 147 1.54 -20.24 7.04
C MET A 147 1.74 -21.74 7.27
N ASP A 148 0.85 -22.56 6.72
CA ASP A 148 0.94 -24.02 6.81
C ASP A 148 1.87 -24.64 5.74
N GLN A 149 2.26 -23.85 4.74
CA GLN A 149 3.07 -24.27 3.58
C GLN A 149 4.53 -23.83 3.68
N ILE A 150 4.88 -23.03 4.68
CA ILE A 150 6.22 -22.46 4.86
C ILE A 150 6.92 -23.06 6.07
N VAL A 151 8.26 -23.07 6.02
CA VAL A 151 9.08 -23.55 7.14
C VAL A 151 9.29 -22.41 8.12
N ILE A 152 8.80 -22.58 9.35
CA ILE A 152 8.94 -21.60 10.44
C ILE A 152 9.64 -22.28 11.61
N THR A 153 10.69 -21.65 12.12
CA THR A 153 11.41 -22.05 13.34
C THR A 153 11.37 -20.90 14.35
N GLY A 154 11.06 -21.19 15.60
CA GLY A 154 10.90 -20.18 16.65
C GLY A 154 9.45 -19.71 16.79
N ASP A 155 9.27 -18.43 17.10
CA ASP A 155 7.94 -17.85 17.35
C ASP A 155 7.12 -17.71 16.06
N ARG A 156 6.12 -18.57 15.90
CA ARG A 156 5.21 -18.58 14.73
C ARG A 156 4.31 -17.35 14.62
N THR A 157 4.26 -16.49 15.64
CA THR A 157 3.44 -15.26 15.59
C THR A 157 4.16 -14.13 14.87
N VAL A 158 5.49 -14.14 14.80
CA VAL A 158 6.32 -13.06 14.23
C VAL A 158 5.94 -12.71 12.77
N PRO A 159 5.71 -13.67 11.86
CA PRO A 159 5.29 -13.33 10.49
C PRO A 159 3.97 -12.57 10.42
N LEU A 160 3.04 -12.85 11.32
CA LEU A 160 1.77 -12.12 11.41
C LEU A 160 1.95 -10.77 12.12
N ARG A 161 2.80 -10.71 13.12
CA ARG A 161 3.16 -9.46 13.83
C ARG A 161 3.86 -8.49 12.88
N LEU A 162 4.66 -8.98 11.94
CA LEU A 162 5.29 -8.16 10.90
C LEU A 162 4.28 -7.28 10.14
N LEU A 163 3.08 -7.80 9.90
CA LEU A 163 2.04 -7.15 9.11
C LEU A 163 0.92 -6.52 9.95
N LYS A 164 0.88 -6.81 11.26
CA LYS A 164 -0.24 -6.46 12.15
C LYS A 164 -0.55 -4.97 12.19
N TYR A 165 0.46 -4.14 12.15
CA TYR A 165 0.35 -2.68 12.29
C TYR A 165 0.42 -1.93 10.97
N MET A 166 0.34 -2.64 9.84
CA MET A 166 0.26 -1.97 8.54
C MET A 166 -1.04 -1.20 8.44
N SER A 167 -0.93 0.09 8.21
CA SER A 167 -2.07 0.95 7.94
C SER A 167 -2.62 0.69 6.54
N PRO A 168 -3.95 0.59 6.38
CA PRO A 168 -4.51 0.49 5.05
C PRO A 168 -4.22 1.77 4.26
N ILE A 169 -3.88 1.62 2.98
CA ILE A 169 -3.77 2.80 2.10
C ILE A 169 -5.16 3.38 1.95
N VAL A 170 -5.37 4.57 2.50
CA VAL A 170 -6.61 5.33 2.30
C VAL A 170 -6.57 5.90 0.89
N ARG A 171 -7.36 5.31 -0.02
CA ARG A 171 -7.47 5.74 -1.43
C ARG A 171 -8.77 6.50 -1.70
N THR A 172 -9.54 6.74 -0.65
CA THR A 172 -10.91 7.25 -0.73
C THR A 172 -10.99 8.76 -0.50
N PHE A 173 -9.87 9.47 -0.68
CA PHE A 173 -9.90 10.93 -0.66
C PHE A 173 -10.44 11.49 -1.95
N ASN A 174 -11.19 12.57 -1.85
CA ASN A 174 -11.71 13.31 -2.98
C ASN A 174 -10.63 14.24 -3.56
N ILE A 175 -10.69 14.48 -4.88
CA ILE A 175 -9.78 15.39 -5.59
C ILE A 175 -10.41 16.79 -5.68
N ILE A 176 -11.72 16.84 -5.91
CA ILE A 176 -12.46 18.06 -6.21
C ILE A 176 -13.61 18.31 -5.23
N GLU A 177 -14.21 17.28 -4.71
CA GLU A 177 -15.32 17.40 -3.74
C GLU A 177 -14.79 17.65 -2.32
N PRO A 178 -15.57 18.32 -1.45
CA PRO A 178 -15.22 18.53 -0.06
C PRO A 178 -15.19 17.22 0.75
#